data_d5dd6bd0ffe43bef9128a9710682e0d5
#
_entry.id   d5dd6bd0ffe43bef9128a9710682e0d5
#
_cell.length_a   1.000
_cell.length_b   1.000
_cell.length_c   1.000
_cell.angle_alpha   90.00
_cell.angle_beta   90.00
_cell.angle_gamma   90.00
#
_symmetry.space_group_name_H-M   'P 1'
#
loop_
_entity.id
_entity.type
_entity.pdbx_description
1 polymer ?
#
loop_
_entity_poly.entity_id
_entity_poly.type
_entity_poly.pdbx_seq_one_letter_code
_entity_poly.pdbx_strand_id
1 'polypeptide(L)'
;RVWTIVLIIAAIVLAISLGVLGVIGYGYWHGTKVYDDISATSGLAKEETALADMTVNWDALREQNEDIVGWVYMPGTSIDYPIVQGENDEEYLQKDFTGSTSGLVHKGTIFLSADNAGDFSDSNSFIYGHNMNDETMFAHILAMTDQATFDAARTFYILTPTQNYRCRTYALDVVKNTETNILQPNFADEAAMRSYMTARINDSAVSAPTDVDLASVTKLFTLITCGDDYANTRAVLCGGCVEQATPANAE
;
A
#
# COMPACT_ATOMS: atom_id res chain seq x y z
N ARG A 1 19.08 -18.79 -49.98
CA ARG A 1 20.05 -18.19 -49.03
C ARG A 1 19.42 -17.04 -48.23
N VAL A 2 18.69 -16.08 -48.85
CA VAL A 2 18.06 -14.95 -48.15
C VAL A 2 17.03 -15.46 -47.13
N TRP A 3 16.14 -16.37 -47.55
CA TRP A 3 15.12 -16.94 -46.65
C TRP A 3 15.70 -17.72 -45.46
N THR A 4 16.85 -18.40 -45.64
CA THR A 4 17.52 -19.09 -44.56
C THR A 4 18.07 -18.10 -43.53
N ILE A 5 18.61 -16.97 -43.99
CA ILE A 5 19.11 -15.90 -43.08
C ILE A 5 17.96 -15.28 -42.30
N VAL A 6 16.82 -15.00 -42.98
CA VAL A 6 15.58 -14.47 -42.36
C VAL A 6 15.07 -15.42 -41.27
N LEU A 7 15.01 -16.73 -41.56
CA LEU A 7 14.58 -17.73 -40.55
C LEU A 7 15.52 -17.82 -39.34
N ILE A 8 16.83 -17.74 -39.58
CA ILE A 8 17.81 -17.74 -38.47
C ILE A 8 17.63 -16.49 -37.58
N ILE A 9 17.47 -15.32 -38.19
CA ILE A 9 17.25 -14.07 -37.43
C ILE A 9 15.93 -14.16 -36.65
N ALA A 10 14.87 -14.63 -37.28
CA ALA A 10 13.57 -14.81 -36.62
C ALA A 10 13.66 -15.80 -35.44
N ALA A 11 14.39 -16.89 -35.57
CA ALA A 11 14.61 -17.86 -34.51
C ALA A 11 15.41 -17.27 -33.34
N ILE A 12 16.42 -16.46 -33.62
CA ILE A 12 17.20 -15.76 -32.59
C ILE A 12 16.35 -14.75 -31.85
N VAL A 13 15.57 -13.92 -32.58
CA VAL A 13 14.66 -12.94 -31.96
C VAL A 13 13.61 -13.64 -31.09
N LEU A 14 13.05 -14.75 -31.58
CA LEU A 14 12.09 -15.55 -30.78
C LEU A 14 12.74 -16.09 -29.51
N ALA A 15 13.94 -16.65 -29.59
CA ALA A 15 14.65 -17.19 -28.45
C ALA A 15 14.96 -16.11 -27.39
N ILE A 16 15.40 -14.93 -27.83
CA ILE A 16 15.66 -13.78 -26.94
C ILE A 16 14.34 -13.32 -26.29
N SER A 17 13.26 -13.18 -27.08
CA SER A 17 11.94 -12.76 -26.56
C SER A 17 11.40 -13.73 -25.51
N LEU A 18 11.50 -15.05 -25.75
CA LEU A 18 11.12 -16.07 -24.78
C LEU A 18 11.99 -16.03 -23.51
N GLY A 19 13.28 -15.76 -23.65
CA GLY A 19 14.20 -15.57 -22.54
C GLY A 19 13.80 -14.37 -21.65
N VAL A 20 13.49 -13.23 -22.27
CA VAL A 20 13.03 -12.01 -21.56
C VAL A 20 11.69 -12.27 -20.86
N LEU A 21 10.74 -12.88 -21.53
CA LEU A 21 9.44 -13.25 -20.93
C LEU A 21 9.61 -14.19 -19.74
N GLY A 22 10.54 -15.14 -19.83
CA GLY A 22 10.88 -16.04 -18.73
C GLY A 22 11.45 -15.32 -17.52
N VAL A 23 12.33 -14.34 -17.72
CA VAL A 23 12.91 -13.53 -16.63
C VAL A 23 11.86 -12.65 -15.98
N ILE A 24 10.98 -12.02 -16.79
CA ILE A 24 9.87 -11.20 -16.27
C ILE A 24 8.90 -12.08 -15.46
N GLY A 25 8.47 -13.22 -16.01
CA GLY A 25 7.57 -14.14 -15.34
C GLY A 25 8.15 -14.67 -14.02
N TYR A 26 9.45 -14.98 -14.00
CA TYR A 26 10.16 -15.36 -12.78
C TYR A 26 10.17 -14.21 -11.76
N GLY A 27 10.40 -12.97 -12.18
CA GLY A 27 10.39 -11.80 -11.31
C GLY A 27 9.04 -11.60 -10.60
N TYR A 28 7.93 -11.70 -11.33
CA TYR A 28 6.59 -11.65 -10.73
C TYR A 28 6.34 -12.78 -9.75
N TRP A 29 6.62 -14.04 -10.16
CA TRP A 29 6.45 -15.20 -9.29
C TRP A 29 7.29 -15.11 -8.00
N HIS A 30 8.58 -14.74 -8.13
CA HIS A 30 9.48 -14.60 -6.99
C HIS A 30 9.01 -13.51 -6.03
N GLY A 31 8.65 -12.33 -6.56
CA GLY A 31 8.15 -11.23 -5.74
C GLY A 31 6.86 -11.59 -5.00
N THR A 32 5.91 -12.30 -5.63
CA THR A 32 4.70 -12.78 -4.96
C THR A 32 5.06 -13.76 -3.84
N LYS A 33 5.96 -14.72 -4.12
CA LYS A 33 6.38 -15.71 -3.12
C LYS A 33 7.04 -15.07 -1.89
N VAL A 34 7.85 -14.03 -2.07
CA VAL A 34 8.46 -13.28 -0.96
C VAL A 34 7.38 -12.73 -0.04
N TYR A 35 6.34 -12.07 -0.58
CA TYR A 35 5.27 -11.51 0.23
C TYR A 35 4.32 -12.55 0.83
N ASP A 36 4.10 -13.69 0.17
CA ASP A 36 3.38 -14.83 0.74
C ASP A 36 4.11 -15.39 1.97
N ASP A 37 5.44 -15.57 1.88
CA ASP A 37 6.27 -16.06 2.97
C ASP A 37 6.30 -15.04 4.15
N ILE A 38 6.34 -13.73 3.87
CA ILE A 38 6.27 -12.66 4.88
C ILE A 38 4.89 -12.63 5.55
N SER A 39 3.80 -12.73 4.77
CA SER A 39 2.44 -12.81 5.33
C SER A 39 2.27 -14.04 6.22
N ALA A 40 2.83 -15.18 5.83
CA ALA A 40 2.85 -16.38 6.69
C ALA A 40 3.65 -16.16 7.98
N THR A 41 4.79 -15.45 7.91
CA THR A 41 5.63 -15.12 9.07
C THR A 41 4.93 -14.17 10.04
N SER A 42 4.09 -13.25 9.52
CA SER A 42 3.34 -12.31 10.36
C SER A 42 2.42 -13.01 11.36
N GLY A 43 1.94 -14.20 11.04
CA GLY A 43 1.02 -14.98 11.88
C GLY A 43 -0.33 -14.27 12.12
N LEU A 44 -0.66 -13.25 11.33
CA LEU A 44 -1.86 -12.44 11.50
C LEU A 44 -3.15 -13.28 11.35
N ALA A 45 -3.93 -13.35 12.43
CA ALA A 45 -5.28 -13.91 12.40
C ALA A 45 -6.26 -12.89 11.78
N LYS A 46 -6.88 -13.25 10.65
CA LYS A 46 -7.66 -12.33 9.80
C LYS A 46 -9.18 -12.50 9.95
N GLU A 47 -9.65 -13.54 10.67
CA GLU A 47 -11.07 -13.86 10.74
C GLU A 47 -11.69 -13.37 12.06
N GLU A 48 -12.81 -12.61 11.98
CA GLU A 48 -13.74 -12.20 13.05
C GLU A 48 -13.09 -11.90 14.43
N THR A 49 -11.89 -11.36 14.42
CA THR A 49 -11.08 -11.13 15.61
C THR A 49 -11.32 -9.72 16.13
N ALA A 50 -11.41 -9.54 17.45
CA ALA A 50 -11.40 -8.21 18.05
C ALA A 50 -10.11 -7.47 17.64
N LEU A 51 -10.18 -6.15 17.46
CA LEU A 51 -9.05 -5.36 17.00
C LEU A 51 -7.78 -5.55 17.86
N ALA A 52 -7.96 -5.74 19.18
CA ALA A 52 -6.86 -6.03 20.11
C ALA A 52 -6.21 -7.42 19.89
N ASP A 53 -6.99 -8.37 19.35
CA ASP A 53 -6.51 -9.73 19.12
C ASP A 53 -5.83 -9.90 17.74
N MET A 54 -5.88 -8.87 16.89
CA MET A 54 -5.14 -8.81 15.64
C MET A 54 -3.65 -8.59 15.94
N THR A 55 -2.94 -9.65 16.26
CA THR A 55 -1.52 -9.62 16.63
C THR A 55 -0.64 -9.99 15.45
N VAL A 56 0.54 -9.36 15.36
CA VAL A 56 1.58 -9.62 14.37
C VAL A 56 2.84 -10.06 15.09
N ASN A 57 3.57 -11.01 14.51
CA ASN A 57 4.85 -11.49 15.05
C ASN A 57 5.97 -10.51 14.66
N TRP A 58 6.05 -9.39 15.39
CA TRP A 58 7.01 -8.31 15.12
C TRP A 58 8.46 -8.77 15.20
N ASP A 59 8.81 -9.62 16.16
CA ASP A 59 10.18 -10.11 16.34
C ASP A 59 10.67 -10.86 15.10
N ALA A 60 9.88 -11.81 14.61
CA ALA A 60 10.24 -12.58 13.42
C ALA A 60 10.33 -11.72 12.14
N LEU A 61 9.57 -10.62 12.07
CA LEU A 61 9.62 -9.69 10.95
C LEU A 61 10.81 -8.73 11.08
N ARG A 62 11.14 -8.26 12.30
CA ARG A 62 12.34 -7.42 12.56
C ARG A 62 13.63 -8.16 12.29
N GLU A 63 13.69 -9.47 12.53
CA GLU A 63 14.84 -10.28 12.13
C GLU A 63 15.12 -10.25 10.62
N GLN A 64 14.09 -10.04 9.80
CA GLN A 64 14.21 -9.96 8.34
C GLN A 64 14.45 -8.52 7.87
N ASN A 65 13.78 -7.54 8.50
CA ASN A 65 13.93 -6.12 8.21
C ASN A 65 13.60 -5.28 9.46
N GLU A 66 14.61 -4.62 10.02
CA GLU A 66 14.48 -3.78 11.21
C GLU A 66 13.69 -2.48 10.97
N ASP A 67 13.54 -2.06 9.70
CA ASP A 67 12.78 -0.87 9.31
C ASP A 67 11.26 -1.08 9.34
N ILE A 68 10.77 -2.28 9.74
CA ILE A 68 9.34 -2.53 9.87
C ILE A 68 8.74 -1.68 10.98
N VAL A 69 7.69 -0.91 10.63
CA VAL A 69 6.96 -0.04 11.56
C VAL A 69 5.51 -0.45 11.73
N GLY A 70 4.94 -1.22 10.80
CA GLY A 70 3.54 -1.60 10.85
C GLY A 70 3.17 -2.67 9.83
N TRP A 71 1.86 -2.91 9.77
CA TRP A 71 1.23 -3.84 8.81
C TRP A 71 -0.06 -3.23 8.30
N VAL A 72 -0.32 -3.28 7.00
CA VAL A 72 -1.59 -2.90 6.38
C VAL A 72 -2.35 -4.14 5.93
N TYR A 73 -3.62 -4.23 6.31
CA TYR A 73 -4.52 -5.29 5.87
C TYR A 73 -5.87 -4.72 5.45
N MET A 74 -6.34 -5.07 4.25
CA MET A 74 -7.65 -4.70 3.73
C MET A 74 -8.41 -5.95 3.30
N PRO A 75 -9.41 -6.39 4.09
CA PRO A 75 -10.19 -7.60 3.80
C PRO A 75 -10.86 -7.55 2.42
N GLY A 76 -10.87 -8.69 1.73
CA GLY A 76 -11.47 -8.83 0.40
C GLY A 76 -10.62 -8.29 -0.75
N THR A 77 -9.37 -7.91 -0.46
CA THR A 77 -8.39 -7.43 -1.45
C THR A 77 -7.07 -8.16 -1.34
N SER A 78 -6.12 -7.86 -2.24
CA SER A 78 -4.73 -8.34 -2.16
C SER A 78 -3.87 -7.57 -1.15
N ILE A 79 -4.39 -6.52 -0.49
CA ILE A 79 -3.61 -5.68 0.41
C ILE A 79 -3.45 -6.37 1.77
N ASP A 80 -2.25 -6.94 1.99
CA ASP A 80 -1.85 -7.68 3.19
C ASP A 80 -0.32 -7.66 3.29
N TYR A 81 0.25 -6.52 3.74
CA TYR A 81 1.67 -6.23 3.59
C TYR A 81 2.28 -5.60 4.83
N PRO A 82 3.60 -5.87 5.09
CA PRO A 82 4.37 -5.08 6.04
C PRO A 82 4.48 -3.63 5.58
N ILE A 83 4.52 -2.70 6.54
CA ILE A 83 4.85 -1.29 6.32
C ILE A 83 6.24 -1.06 6.90
N VAL A 84 7.16 -0.58 6.07
CA VAL A 84 8.50 -0.17 6.49
C VAL A 84 8.61 1.35 6.49
N GLN A 85 9.66 1.90 7.13
CA GLN A 85 10.01 3.30 6.96
C GLN A 85 11.52 3.42 6.71
N GLY A 86 11.89 3.96 5.55
CA GLY A 86 13.26 4.23 5.18
C GLY A 86 13.70 5.66 5.52
N GLU A 87 14.92 6.00 5.15
CA GLU A 87 15.45 7.36 5.32
C GLU A 87 14.80 8.40 4.40
N ASN A 88 14.19 7.95 3.30
CA ASN A 88 13.48 8.79 2.31
C ASN A 88 12.43 7.97 1.55
N ASP A 89 11.52 8.66 0.85
CA ASP A 89 10.40 8.05 0.12
C ASP A 89 10.81 7.30 -1.17
N GLU A 90 12.08 7.30 -1.56
CA GLU A 90 12.59 6.59 -2.76
C GLU A 90 13.17 5.21 -2.42
N GLU A 91 13.60 5.01 -1.19
CA GLU A 91 14.38 3.84 -0.77
C GLU A 91 13.63 2.53 -1.03
N TYR A 92 12.39 2.43 -0.58
CA TYR A 92 11.56 1.23 -0.69
C TYR A 92 10.70 1.16 -1.96
N LEU A 93 10.86 2.10 -2.88
CA LEU A 93 10.22 2.00 -4.20
C LEU A 93 10.74 0.80 -5.01
N GLN A 94 12.01 0.43 -4.83
CA GLN A 94 12.64 -0.66 -5.60
C GLN A 94 13.11 -1.82 -4.74
N LYS A 95 13.31 -1.63 -3.45
CA LYS A 95 13.68 -2.68 -2.50
C LYS A 95 12.44 -3.46 -2.07
N ASP A 96 12.48 -4.78 -2.16
CA ASP A 96 11.50 -5.61 -1.47
C ASP A 96 11.75 -5.60 0.06
N PHE A 97 10.86 -6.24 0.82
CA PHE A 97 10.95 -6.28 2.29
C PHE A 97 12.28 -6.89 2.78
N THR A 98 12.91 -7.77 2.02
CA THR A 98 14.21 -8.37 2.36
C THR A 98 15.41 -7.48 2.00
N GLY A 99 15.16 -6.27 1.47
CA GLY A 99 16.18 -5.33 1.02
C GLY A 99 16.73 -5.64 -0.38
N SER A 100 16.17 -6.61 -1.09
CA SER A 100 16.61 -6.98 -2.43
C SER A 100 16.09 -5.99 -3.48
N THR A 101 16.96 -5.62 -4.42
CA THR A 101 16.64 -4.83 -5.63
C THR A 101 16.84 -5.65 -6.90
N SER A 102 16.93 -6.99 -6.77
CA SER A 102 17.30 -7.86 -7.89
C SER A 102 16.15 -8.11 -8.84
N GLY A 103 16.45 -8.16 -10.13
CA GLY A 103 15.51 -8.55 -11.19
C GLY A 103 15.09 -7.40 -12.11
N LEU A 104 14.17 -7.70 -13.04
CA LEU A 104 13.56 -6.74 -13.97
C LEU A 104 12.18 -6.26 -13.50
N VAL A 105 11.64 -6.89 -12.46
CA VAL A 105 10.34 -6.55 -11.85
C VAL A 105 10.59 -6.20 -10.40
N HIS A 106 10.37 -4.95 -10.07
CA HIS A 106 10.50 -4.43 -8.70
C HIS A 106 9.11 -4.16 -8.15
N LYS A 107 8.67 -4.97 -7.17
CA LYS A 107 7.40 -4.73 -6.46
C LYS A 107 7.55 -3.66 -5.38
N GLY A 108 8.79 -3.34 -4.99
CA GLY A 108 9.04 -2.47 -3.85
C GLY A 108 8.47 -3.05 -2.56
N THR A 109 8.33 -2.22 -1.55
CA THR A 109 7.64 -2.53 -0.28
C THR A 109 6.61 -1.44 -0.01
N ILE A 110 5.55 -1.73 0.73
CA ILE A 110 4.66 -0.71 1.25
C ILE A 110 5.42 0.06 2.34
N PHE A 111 5.45 1.39 2.25
CA PHE A 111 6.24 2.19 3.18
C PHE A 111 5.48 3.42 3.70
N LEU A 112 5.77 3.78 4.95
CA LEU A 112 5.37 5.03 5.58
C LEU A 112 6.27 6.15 5.06
N SER A 113 5.70 7.30 4.71
CA SER A 113 6.50 8.47 4.28
C SER A 113 7.56 8.81 5.31
N ALA A 114 8.76 9.16 4.85
CA ALA A 114 9.85 9.64 5.70
C ALA A 114 9.52 10.97 6.41
N ASP A 115 8.53 11.73 5.91
CA ASP A 115 8.02 12.95 6.53
C ASP A 115 7.08 12.68 7.71
N ASN A 116 6.63 11.43 7.89
CA ASN A 116 5.81 11.02 9.04
C ASN A 116 6.66 10.49 10.21
N ALA A 117 6.13 10.63 11.41
CA ALA A 117 6.68 9.97 12.58
C ALA A 117 6.52 8.44 12.49
N GLY A 118 7.61 7.69 12.70
CA GLY A 118 7.65 6.23 12.53
C GLY A 118 6.77 5.44 13.50
N ASP A 119 6.33 6.08 14.58
CA ASP A 119 5.39 5.55 15.57
C ASP A 119 3.91 5.83 15.25
N PHE A 120 3.64 6.38 14.06
CA PHE A 120 2.32 6.81 13.63
C PHE A 120 1.64 7.84 14.53
N SER A 121 2.39 8.67 15.27
CA SER A 121 1.84 9.69 16.17
C SER A 121 1.20 10.88 15.44
N ASP A 122 1.55 11.12 14.17
CA ASP A 122 0.96 12.18 13.35
C ASP A 122 -0.56 12.02 13.18
N SER A 123 -1.25 13.14 12.95
CA SER A 123 -2.70 13.14 12.72
C SER A 123 -3.10 12.48 11.39
N ASN A 124 -2.19 12.44 10.40
CA ASN A 124 -2.38 11.80 9.11
C ASN A 124 -1.09 11.10 8.67
N SER A 125 -1.14 9.80 8.49
CA SER A 125 -0.01 8.99 8.06
C SER A 125 -0.14 8.63 6.58
N PHE A 126 0.90 8.94 5.79
CA PHE A 126 0.95 8.65 4.35
C PHE A 126 1.68 7.35 4.10
N ILE A 127 0.99 6.39 3.51
CA ILE A 127 1.51 5.06 3.24
C ILE A 127 1.50 4.85 1.73
N TYR A 128 2.67 4.57 1.17
CA TYR A 128 2.88 4.42 -0.26
C TYR A 128 3.03 2.96 -0.68
N GLY A 129 2.63 2.66 -1.90
CA GLY A 129 2.83 1.35 -2.50
C GLY A 129 2.68 1.37 -4.02
N HIS A 130 3.35 0.45 -4.71
CA HIS A 130 3.25 0.37 -6.16
C HIS A 130 1.86 -0.06 -6.63
N ASN A 131 1.49 0.39 -7.83
CA ASN A 131 0.41 -0.17 -8.63
C ASN A 131 1.02 -1.22 -9.58
N MET A 132 0.88 -2.51 -9.26
CA MET A 132 1.47 -3.59 -10.04
C MET A 132 0.48 -4.18 -11.04
N ASN A 133 0.97 -4.54 -12.25
CA ASN A 133 0.13 -5.13 -13.31
C ASN A 133 -0.42 -6.52 -12.96
N ASP A 134 0.13 -7.20 -11.95
CA ASP A 134 -0.33 -8.49 -11.44
C ASP A 134 -1.31 -8.34 -10.26
N GLU A 135 -1.91 -7.16 -10.11
CA GLU A 135 -2.92 -6.83 -9.09
C GLU A 135 -2.41 -6.93 -7.64
N THR A 136 -1.08 -6.97 -7.44
CA THR A 136 -0.45 -6.96 -6.13
C THR A 136 -0.13 -5.54 -5.65
N MET A 137 0.40 -5.42 -4.45
CA MET A 137 0.72 -4.17 -3.75
C MET A 137 -0.54 -3.28 -3.62
N PHE A 138 -0.49 -2.01 -4.03
CA PHE A 138 -1.63 -1.09 -3.97
C PHE A 138 -2.44 -1.00 -5.28
N ALA A 139 -2.28 -1.98 -6.20
CA ALA A 139 -3.07 -2.00 -7.45
C ALA A 139 -4.58 -1.95 -7.21
N HIS A 140 -5.07 -2.59 -6.13
CA HIS A 140 -6.48 -2.57 -5.77
C HIS A 140 -6.99 -1.15 -5.47
N ILE A 141 -6.15 -0.25 -4.93
CA ILE A 141 -6.54 1.14 -4.66
C ILE A 141 -6.90 1.88 -5.96
N LEU A 142 -6.13 1.67 -7.04
CA LEU A 142 -6.47 2.26 -8.32
C LEU A 142 -7.78 1.66 -8.88
N ALA A 143 -8.01 0.37 -8.70
CA ALA A 143 -9.27 -0.28 -9.11
C ALA A 143 -10.49 0.28 -8.36
N MET A 144 -10.32 0.80 -7.14
CA MET A 144 -11.39 1.46 -6.35
C MET A 144 -11.86 2.79 -6.95
N THR A 145 -11.28 3.28 -8.06
CA THR A 145 -11.89 4.38 -8.86
C THR A 145 -13.22 3.97 -9.48
N ASP A 146 -13.49 2.65 -9.60
CA ASP A 146 -14.82 2.11 -9.83
C ASP A 146 -15.63 2.11 -8.51
N GLN A 147 -16.83 2.71 -8.53
CA GLN A 147 -17.67 2.85 -7.33
C GLN A 147 -18.01 1.50 -6.67
N ALA A 148 -18.31 0.47 -7.46
CA ALA A 148 -18.68 -0.84 -6.90
C ALA A 148 -17.48 -1.50 -6.19
N THR A 149 -16.29 -1.35 -6.75
CA THR A 149 -15.03 -1.82 -6.15
C THR A 149 -14.73 -1.06 -4.85
N PHE A 150 -14.92 0.27 -4.84
CA PHE A 150 -14.77 1.09 -3.63
C PHE A 150 -15.75 0.66 -2.53
N ASP A 151 -17.02 0.44 -2.86
CA ASP A 151 -18.05 0.06 -1.89
C ASP A 151 -17.84 -1.35 -1.33
N ALA A 152 -17.20 -2.25 -2.09
CA ALA A 152 -16.97 -3.64 -1.68
C ALA A 152 -15.87 -3.79 -0.60
N ALA A 153 -14.89 -2.86 -0.51
CA ALA A 153 -13.74 -2.99 0.37
C ALA A 153 -13.42 -1.68 1.10
N ARG A 154 -14.27 -1.30 2.07
CA ARG A 154 -14.21 0.00 2.73
C ARG A 154 -13.53 0.01 4.10
N THR A 155 -13.16 -1.15 4.61
CA THR A 155 -12.46 -1.28 5.89
C THR A 155 -11.04 -1.73 5.65
N PHE A 156 -10.09 -1.07 6.29
CA PHE A 156 -8.71 -1.53 6.37
C PHE A 156 -8.15 -1.35 7.77
N TYR A 157 -7.10 -2.07 8.05
CA TYR A 157 -6.44 -2.09 9.34
C TYR A 157 -5.00 -1.63 9.17
N ILE A 158 -4.55 -0.80 10.11
CA ILE A 158 -3.14 -0.51 10.34
C ILE A 158 -2.79 -1.08 11.70
N LEU A 159 -1.89 -2.05 11.71
CA LEU A 159 -1.43 -2.71 12.92
C LEU A 159 0.00 -2.25 13.21
N THR A 160 0.28 -1.94 14.45
CA THR A 160 1.62 -1.55 14.91
C THR A 160 2.00 -2.32 16.17
N PRO A 161 3.26 -2.32 16.60
CA PRO A 161 3.65 -2.96 17.83
C PRO A 161 2.92 -2.46 19.08
N THR A 162 2.48 -1.20 19.08
CA THR A 162 1.89 -0.54 20.24
C THR A 162 0.39 -0.24 20.12
N GLN A 163 -0.12 -0.10 18.88
CA GLN A 163 -1.49 0.31 18.66
C GLN A 163 -2.04 -0.27 17.35
N ASN A 164 -3.24 -0.81 17.38
CA ASN A 164 -4.00 -1.22 16.20
C ASN A 164 -5.07 -0.20 15.86
N TYR A 165 -5.31 0.01 14.57
CA TYR A 165 -6.28 0.95 14.04
C TYR A 165 -7.20 0.25 13.05
N ARG A 166 -8.53 0.38 13.24
CA ARG A 166 -9.52 0.04 12.23
C ARG A 166 -9.98 1.32 11.55
N CYS A 167 -9.82 1.37 10.25
CA CYS A 167 -10.09 2.53 9.42
C CYS A 167 -11.24 2.27 8.46
N ARG A 168 -12.00 3.33 8.14
CA ARG A 168 -13.03 3.34 7.11
C ARG A 168 -12.66 4.36 6.05
N THR A 169 -12.73 3.95 4.79
CA THR A 169 -12.50 4.86 3.66
C THR A 169 -13.63 5.87 3.55
N TYR A 170 -13.29 7.14 3.30
CA TYR A 170 -14.26 8.22 3.13
C TYR A 170 -14.13 8.99 1.81
N ALA A 171 -13.00 8.87 1.12
CA ALA A 171 -12.75 9.47 -0.19
C ALA A 171 -11.67 8.70 -0.97
N LEU A 172 -11.68 8.82 -2.29
CA LEU A 172 -10.63 8.37 -3.18
C LEU A 172 -10.35 9.46 -4.22
N ASP A 173 -9.20 10.09 -4.15
CA ASP A 173 -8.80 11.12 -5.09
C ASP A 173 -7.92 10.53 -6.20
N VAL A 174 -7.98 11.11 -7.40
CA VAL A 174 -7.02 10.87 -8.48
C VAL A 174 -6.30 12.18 -8.75
N VAL A 175 -5.04 12.26 -8.37
CA VAL A 175 -4.26 13.50 -8.41
C VAL A 175 -3.03 13.36 -9.30
N LYS A 176 -2.47 14.48 -9.75
CA LYS A 176 -1.18 14.47 -10.46
C LYS A 176 -0.06 14.10 -9.51
N ASN A 177 0.98 13.44 -10.01
CA ASN A 177 2.16 13.07 -9.22
C ASN A 177 2.87 14.28 -8.58
N THR A 178 2.71 15.48 -9.16
CA THR A 178 3.27 16.73 -8.65
C THR A 178 2.40 17.41 -7.59
N GLU A 179 1.22 16.87 -7.28
CA GLU A 179 0.31 17.43 -6.29
C GLU A 179 0.77 17.10 -4.88
N THR A 180 1.14 18.12 -4.11
CA THR A 180 1.67 17.97 -2.74
C THR A 180 0.77 18.58 -1.67
N ASN A 181 -0.28 19.33 -2.06
CA ASN A 181 -1.17 20.00 -1.10
C ASN A 181 -2.01 19.02 -0.28
N ILE A 182 -2.09 17.76 -0.72
CA ILE A 182 -2.73 16.66 -0.01
C ILE A 182 -1.87 16.11 1.14
N LEU A 183 -0.56 16.38 1.12
CA LEU A 183 0.40 15.82 2.09
C LEU A 183 0.47 16.74 3.33
N GLN A 184 -0.48 16.57 4.25
CA GLN A 184 -0.55 17.30 5.51
C GLN A 184 -0.50 16.29 6.67
N PRO A 185 0.69 16.03 7.26
CA PRO A 185 0.82 15.04 8.32
C PRO A 185 0.15 15.47 9.62
N ASN A 186 0.10 16.79 9.89
CA ASN A 186 -0.51 17.32 11.10
C ASN A 186 -1.42 18.53 10.80
N PHE A 187 -2.38 18.76 11.66
CA PHE A 187 -3.35 19.83 11.58
C PHE A 187 -3.25 20.73 12.82
N ALA A 188 -3.54 22.03 12.62
CA ALA A 188 -3.49 23.00 13.73
C ALA A 188 -4.52 22.68 14.83
N ASP A 189 -5.68 22.16 14.42
CA ASP A 189 -6.79 21.74 15.28
C ASP A 189 -7.73 20.79 14.55
N GLU A 190 -8.75 20.31 15.25
CA GLU A 190 -9.78 19.44 14.68
C GLU A 190 -10.57 20.11 13.54
N ALA A 191 -10.78 21.42 13.56
CA ALA A 191 -11.50 22.12 12.51
C ALA A 191 -10.70 22.13 11.20
N ALA A 192 -9.37 22.29 11.28
CA ALA A 192 -8.46 22.18 10.15
C ALA A 192 -8.48 20.77 9.56
N MET A 193 -8.44 19.73 10.39
CA MET A 193 -8.54 18.33 9.95
C MET A 193 -9.88 18.07 9.24
N ARG A 194 -11.02 18.52 9.81
CA ARG A 194 -12.34 18.37 9.18
C ARG A 194 -12.43 19.11 7.84
N SER A 195 -11.81 20.29 7.75
CA SER A 195 -11.75 21.05 6.49
C SER A 195 -10.96 20.29 5.43
N TYR A 196 -9.85 19.67 5.82
CA TYR A 196 -9.07 18.77 4.94
C TYR A 196 -9.90 17.59 4.47
N MET A 197 -10.57 16.87 5.39
CA MET A 197 -11.43 15.73 5.03
C MET A 197 -12.56 16.15 4.07
N THR A 198 -13.19 17.30 4.31
CA THR A 198 -14.24 17.83 3.44
C THR A 198 -13.69 18.15 2.04
N ALA A 199 -12.49 18.70 1.94
CA ALA A 199 -11.85 18.95 0.65
C ALA A 199 -11.59 17.63 -0.10
N ARG A 200 -11.07 16.59 0.58
CA ARG A 200 -10.88 15.26 -0.04
C ARG A 200 -12.18 14.64 -0.53
N ILE A 201 -13.28 14.78 0.24
CA ILE A 201 -14.61 14.30 -0.18
C ILE A 201 -15.10 15.04 -1.43
N ASN A 202 -14.90 16.36 -1.50
CA ASN A 202 -15.35 17.16 -2.65
C ASN A 202 -14.54 16.86 -3.92
N ASP A 203 -13.27 16.50 -3.78
CA ASP A 203 -12.36 16.18 -4.89
C ASP A 203 -12.42 14.68 -5.27
N SER A 204 -13.17 13.86 -4.51
CA SER A 204 -13.20 12.42 -4.67
C SER A 204 -13.74 11.98 -6.03
N ALA A 205 -13.06 11.01 -6.65
CA ALA A 205 -13.47 10.37 -7.89
C ALA A 205 -14.69 9.45 -7.72
N VAL A 206 -15.02 9.09 -6.48
CA VAL A 206 -16.16 8.23 -6.13
C VAL A 206 -17.11 8.97 -5.20
N SER A 207 -18.36 8.52 -5.13
CA SER A 207 -19.34 9.09 -4.23
C SER A 207 -18.96 8.84 -2.78
N ALA A 208 -18.97 9.89 -1.96
CA ALA A 208 -18.66 9.79 -0.55
C ALA A 208 -19.68 8.89 0.18
N PRO A 209 -19.21 7.96 1.00
CA PRO A 209 -20.09 7.14 1.81
C PRO A 209 -20.72 7.95 2.97
N THR A 210 -21.92 7.56 3.36
CA THR A 210 -22.69 8.22 4.43
C THR A 210 -22.57 7.52 5.78
N ASP A 211 -21.84 6.39 5.84
CA ASP A 211 -21.73 5.52 7.02
C ASP A 211 -20.48 5.78 7.86
N VAL A 212 -19.71 6.83 7.55
CA VAL A 212 -18.58 7.30 8.36
C VAL A 212 -18.97 8.59 9.07
N ASP A 213 -19.00 8.54 10.41
CA ASP A 213 -19.15 9.75 11.20
C ASP A 213 -17.82 10.52 11.24
N LEU A 214 -17.67 11.46 10.31
CA LEU A 214 -16.46 12.29 10.21
C LEU A 214 -16.17 13.11 11.48
N ALA A 215 -17.20 13.37 12.31
CA ALA A 215 -17.01 14.12 13.55
C ALA A 215 -16.31 13.29 14.63
N SER A 216 -16.38 11.97 14.56
CA SER A 216 -15.72 11.06 15.49
C SER A 216 -14.30 10.69 15.09
N VAL A 217 -13.88 11.01 13.86
CA VAL A 217 -12.53 10.70 13.36
C VAL A 217 -11.51 11.65 13.98
N THR A 218 -10.50 11.07 14.63
CA THR A 218 -9.40 11.82 15.29
C THR A 218 -8.04 11.56 14.65
N LYS A 219 -7.95 10.59 13.75
CA LYS A 219 -6.72 10.18 13.07
C LYS A 219 -7.01 9.71 11.65
N LEU A 220 -6.14 10.08 10.72
CA LEU A 220 -6.25 9.74 9.31
C LEU A 220 -5.10 8.82 8.87
N PHE A 221 -5.41 7.96 7.92
CA PHE A 221 -4.43 7.17 7.18
C PHE A 221 -4.73 7.33 5.69
N THR A 222 -3.73 7.72 4.94
CA THR A 222 -3.84 7.99 3.50
C THR A 222 -2.95 6.99 2.76
N LEU A 223 -3.59 6.08 1.99
CA LEU A 223 -2.90 5.08 1.19
C LEU A 223 -2.74 5.61 -0.23
N ILE A 224 -1.51 5.67 -0.75
CA ILE A 224 -1.17 6.33 -2.00
C ILE A 224 -0.52 5.33 -2.95
N THR A 225 -1.07 5.17 -4.15
CA THR A 225 -0.36 4.42 -5.19
C THR A 225 0.83 5.23 -5.70
N CYS A 226 1.99 4.59 -5.88
CA CYS A 226 3.05 5.16 -6.70
C CYS A 226 2.51 5.31 -8.12
N GLY A 227 2.75 6.47 -8.73
CA GLY A 227 2.09 6.85 -9.97
C GLY A 227 2.32 5.86 -11.11
N ASP A 228 1.34 5.72 -11.96
CA ASP A 228 1.52 5.11 -13.26
C ASP A 228 2.34 6.07 -14.13
N ASP A 229 3.52 5.65 -14.56
CA ASP A 229 4.42 6.43 -15.43
C ASP A 229 3.72 6.94 -16.71
N TYR A 230 2.65 6.26 -17.14
CA TYR A 230 1.91 6.61 -18.35
C TYR A 230 0.88 7.73 -18.15
N ALA A 231 0.23 7.81 -16.98
CA ALA A 231 -0.83 8.79 -16.73
C ALA A 231 -0.35 10.02 -15.93
N ASN A 232 0.86 9.96 -15.34
CA ASN A 232 1.39 10.98 -14.44
C ASN A 232 0.42 11.34 -13.29
N THR A 233 -0.36 10.34 -12.83
CA THR A 233 -1.35 10.46 -11.77
C THR A 233 -1.17 9.35 -10.73
N ARG A 234 -1.71 9.55 -9.52
CA ARG A 234 -1.76 8.56 -8.45
C ARG A 234 -3.15 8.55 -7.82
N ALA A 235 -3.57 7.37 -7.37
CA ALA A 235 -4.78 7.24 -6.58
C ALA A 235 -4.42 7.41 -5.09
N VAL A 236 -5.26 8.14 -4.38
CA VAL A 236 -5.09 8.53 -2.97
C VAL A 236 -6.34 8.12 -2.22
N LEU A 237 -6.27 7.02 -1.50
CA LEU A 237 -7.36 6.48 -0.70
C LEU A 237 -7.31 7.07 0.71
N CYS A 238 -8.33 7.84 1.07
CA CYS A 238 -8.42 8.51 2.36
C CYS A 238 -9.23 7.68 3.35
N GLY A 239 -8.63 7.33 4.49
CA GLY A 239 -9.26 6.60 5.58
C GLY A 239 -9.27 7.36 6.88
N GLY A 240 -10.39 7.30 7.60
CA GLY A 240 -10.53 7.79 8.97
C GLY A 240 -10.51 6.62 9.96
N CYS A 241 -9.74 6.76 11.03
CA CYS A 241 -9.73 5.79 12.11
C CYS A 241 -11.05 5.85 12.89
N VAL A 242 -11.75 4.71 12.97
CA VAL A 242 -13.02 4.56 13.66
C VAL A 242 -12.95 3.74 14.95
N GLU A 243 -11.83 3.02 15.13
CA GLU A 243 -11.57 2.25 16.35
C GLU A 243 -10.06 2.11 16.54
N GLN A 244 -9.64 2.13 17.81
CA GLN A 244 -8.25 1.91 18.22
C GLN A 244 -8.22 0.90 19.36
N ALA A 245 -7.22 0.03 19.38
CA ALA A 245 -7.01 -0.92 20.45
C ALA A 245 -5.51 -1.21 20.65
N THR A 246 -5.09 -1.30 21.89
CA THR A 246 -3.75 -1.82 22.20
C THR A 246 -3.73 -3.32 21.86
N PRO A 247 -2.80 -3.80 21.04
CA PRO A 247 -2.72 -5.22 20.72
C PRO A 247 -2.42 -6.07 21.94
N ALA A 248 -2.96 -7.30 21.98
CA ALA A 248 -2.78 -8.21 23.12
C ALA A 248 -1.32 -8.62 23.37
N ASN A 249 -0.46 -8.45 22.36
CA ASN A 249 0.99 -8.69 22.41
C ASN A 249 1.80 -7.38 22.33
N ALA A 250 1.23 -6.24 22.76
CA ALA A 250 1.94 -4.96 22.75
C ALA A 250 3.27 -5.03 23.54
N GLU A 251 4.30 -4.38 22.99
CA GLU A 251 5.65 -4.28 23.57
C GLU A 251 5.78 -3.06 24.50
#